data_a9be9f9e9f89d3d95fb5628ea8a89f10
#
_entry.id   a9be9f9e9f89d3d95fb5628ea8a89f10
#
_cell.length_a   1.000
_cell.length_b   1.000
_cell.length_c   1.000
_cell.angle_alpha   90.00
_cell.angle_beta   90.00
_cell.angle_gamma   90.00
#
_symmetry.space_group_name_H-M   'P 1'
#
loop_
_entity.id
_entity.type
_entity.pdbx_description
1 polymer ?
#
loop_
_entity_poly.entity_id
_entity_poly.type
_entity_poly.pdbx_seq_one_letter_code
_entity_poly.pdbx_strand_id
1 'polypeptide(L)'
;GIQVNAVLPGPVMTDRRRSMLGKYAADRGLSLDLAIEHFARETRITRYGQPEDIAELIAFLVSPPARWMTGTTLRMDGGEIKTV
;
A
#
# COMPACT_ATOMS: atom_id res chain seq x y z
N GLY A 1 12.05 17.30 21.31
CA GLY A 1 12.24 16.19 20.54
C GLY A 1 11.02 15.44 20.05
N ILE A 2 10.21 16.05 19.19
CA ILE A 2 9.08 15.36 18.56
C ILE A 2 9.48 15.02 17.12
N GLN A 3 9.26 13.76 16.72
CA GLN A 3 9.45 13.32 15.35
C GLN A 3 8.09 13.21 14.67
N VAL A 4 7.97 13.75 13.47
CA VAL A 4 6.75 13.65 12.68
C VAL A 4 7.11 13.16 11.29
N ASN A 5 6.58 12.00 10.91
CA ASN A 5 6.77 11.43 9.59
C ASN A 5 5.43 11.00 9.02
N ALA A 6 5.31 11.00 7.71
CA ALA A 6 4.11 10.56 7.02
C ALA A 6 4.40 9.29 6.23
N VAL A 7 3.42 8.40 6.18
CA VAL A 7 3.49 7.18 5.36
C VAL A 7 2.36 7.22 4.35
N LEU A 8 2.71 6.98 3.08
CA LEU A 8 1.76 6.93 1.97
C LEU A 8 1.71 5.49 1.46
N PRO A 9 0.76 4.67 1.94
CA PRO A 9 0.62 3.30 1.46
C PRO A 9 -0.07 3.25 0.10
N GLY A 10 0.30 2.27 -0.70
CA GLY A 10 -0.40 1.96 -1.94
C GLY A 10 -1.48 0.89 -1.72
N PRO A 11 -1.74 0.05 -2.74
CA PRO A 11 -2.78 -0.96 -2.64
C PRO A 11 -2.44 -2.05 -1.62
N VAL A 12 -3.00 -1.95 -0.43
CA VAL A 12 -2.86 -2.93 0.64
C VAL A 12 -4.10 -3.82 0.65
N MET A 13 -3.91 -5.13 0.69
CA MET A 13 -5.02 -6.08 0.67
C MET A 13 -5.67 -6.12 2.05
N THR A 14 -6.74 -5.36 2.17
CA THR A 14 -7.59 -5.27 3.35
C THR A 14 -9.01 -5.68 2.96
N ASP A 15 -9.90 -5.82 3.93
CA ASP A 15 -11.31 -6.08 3.64
C ASP A 15 -11.93 -4.97 2.80
N ARG A 16 -11.55 -3.73 3.08
CA ARG A 16 -11.99 -2.57 2.28
C ARG A 16 -11.52 -2.70 0.82
N ARG A 17 -10.26 -3.07 0.60
CA ARG A 17 -9.71 -3.25 -0.74
C ARG A 17 -10.41 -4.40 -1.47
N ARG A 18 -10.68 -5.52 -0.79
CA ARG A 18 -11.41 -6.63 -1.39
C ARG A 18 -12.82 -6.22 -1.80
N SER A 19 -13.49 -5.42 -0.98
CA SER A 19 -14.81 -4.89 -1.30
C SER A 19 -14.78 -4.00 -2.54
N MET A 20 -13.77 -3.13 -2.64
CA MET A 20 -13.58 -2.27 -3.82
C MET A 20 -13.30 -3.10 -5.07
N LEU A 21 -12.48 -4.15 -4.95
CA LEU A 21 -12.18 -5.04 -6.06
C LEU A 21 -13.40 -5.86 -6.48
N GLY A 22 -14.29 -6.19 -5.54
CA GLY A 22 -15.56 -6.83 -5.85
C GLY A 22 -16.45 -5.95 -6.73
N LYS A 23 -16.53 -4.66 -6.45
CA LYS A 23 -17.25 -3.70 -7.28
C LYS A 23 -16.61 -3.54 -8.65
N TYR A 24 -15.30 -3.44 -8.67
CA TYR A 24 -14.53 -3.37 -9.91
C TYR A 24 -14.79 -4.60 -10.78
N ALA A 25 -14.83 -5.79 -10.16
CA ALA A 25 -15.12 -7.03 -10.87
C ALA A 25 -16.53 -7.03 -11.46
N ALA A 26 -17.53 -6.63 -10.67
CA ALA A 26 -18.92 -6.59 -11.11
C ALA A 26 -19.10 -5.64 -12.29
N ASP A 27 -18.49 -4.45 -12.24
CA ASP A 27 -18.57 -3.46 -13.31
C ASP A 27 -17.98 -3.96 -14.62
N ARG A 28 -17.01 -4.86 -14.57
CA ARG A 28 -16.29 -5.36 -15.73
C ARG A 28 -16.68 -6.79 -16.14
N GLY A 29 -17.61 -7.40 -15.43
CA GLY A 29 -18.01 -8.78 -15.70
C GLY A 29 -16.90 -9.78 -15.42
N LEU A 30 -16.05 -9.52 -14.45
CA LEU A 30 -14.92 -10.38 -14.08
C LEU A 30 -15.22 -11.12 -12.77
N SER A 31 -14.58 -12.28 -12.59
CA SER A 31 -14.52 -12.89 -11.26
C SER A 31 -13.65 -12.03 -10.34
N LEU A 32 -13.79 -12.20 -9.03
CA LEU A 32 -12.95 -11.47 -8.08
C LEU A 32 -11.47 -11.78 -8.29
N ASP A 33 -11.12 -13.04 -8.52
CA ASP A 33 -9.74 -13.44 -8.75
C ASP A 33 -9.14 -12.78 -9.98
N LEU A 34 -9.90 -12.71 -11.06
CA LEU A 34 -9.45 -12.01 -12.28
C LEU A 34 -9.35 -10.52 -12.06
N ALA A 35 -10.24 -9.93 -11.28
CA ALA A 35 -10.21 -8.51 -10.97
C ALA A 35 -8.97 -8.16 -10.14
N ILE A 36 -8.59 -9.00 -9.20
CA ILE A 36 -7.39 -8.83 -8.38
C ILE A 36 -6.15 -8.80 -9.29
N GLU A 37 -6.02 -9.76 -10.19
CA GLU A 37 -4.91 -9.81 -11.14
C GLU A 37 -4.90 -8.62 -12.09
N HIS A 38 -6.08 -8.30 -12.64
CA HIS A 38 -6.21 -7.23 -13.63
C HIS A 38 -5.83 -5.87 -13.05
N PHE A 39 -6.31 -5.56 -11.84
CA PHE A 39 -5.98 -4.31 -11.17
C PHE A 39 -4.48 -4.21 -10.89
N ALA A 40 -3.86 -5.29 -10.41
CA ALA A 40 -2.42 -5.31 -10.17
C ALA A 40 -1.63 -5.04 -11.45
N ARG A 41 -2.09 -5.60 -12.56
CA ARG A 41 -1.44 -5.42 -13.86
C ARG A 41 -1.57 -4.00 -14.39
N GLU A 42 -2.76 -3.41 -14.27
CA GLU A 42 -3.01 -2.03 -14.70
C GLU A 42 -2.19 -1.03 -13.89
N THR A 43 -2.10 -1.22 -12.59
CA THR A 43 -1.36 -0.32 -11.71
C THR A 43 0.14 -0.61 -11.69
N ARG A 44 0.56 -1.72 -12.28
CA ARG A 44 1.98 -2.14 -12.37
C ARG A 44 2.65 -2.23 -11.01
N ILE A 45 1.92 -2.69 -10.00
CA ILE A 45 2.50 -2.97 -8.70
C ILE A 45 3.18 -4.34 -8.74
N THR A 46 4.23 -4.51 -7.94
CA THR A 46 4.94 -5.79 -7.86
C THR A 46 4.07 -6.87 -7.21
N ARG A 47 3.30 -6.47 -6.21
CA ARG A 47 2.28 -7.28 -5.54
C ARG A 47 1.42 -6.35 -4.69
N TYR A 48 0.27 -6.84 -4.23
CA TYR A 48 -0.47 -6.12 -3.19
C TYR A 48 0.33 -6.15 -1.90
N GLY A 49 0.32 -5.02 -1.18
CA GLY A 49 0.86 -4.99 0.16
C GLY A 49 -0.04 -5.74 1.13
N GLN A 50 0.53 -6.16 2.25
CA GLN A 50 -0.22 -6.69 3.38
C GLN A 50 -0.19 -5.66 4.50
N PRO A 51 -1.18 -5.66 5.40
CA PRO A 51 -1.16 -4.73 6.55
C PRO A 51 0.15 -4.80 7.33
N GLU A 52 0.76 -5.98 7.40
CA GLU A 52 2.04 -6.18 8.07
C GLU A 52 3.17 -5.38 7.44
N ASP A 53 3.14 -5.17 6.12
CA ASP A 53 4.16 -4.36 5.44
C ASP A 53 4.17 -2.93 5.99
N ILE A 54 2.99 -2.36 6.18
CA ILE A 54 2.87 -0.99 6.73
C ILE A 54 3.21 -0.98 8.22
N ALA A 55 2.73 -1.99 8.95
CA ALA A 55 2.97 -2.09 10.39
C ALA A 55 4.47 -2.17 10.70
N GLU A 56 5.22 -2.93 9.91
CA GLU A 56 6.67 -3.05 10.09
C GLU A 56 7.40 -1.72 9.84
N LEU A 57 6.96 -0.96 8.83
CA LEU A 57 7.52 0.37 8.58
C LEU A 57 7.24 1.31 9.76
N ILE A 58 6.01 1.32 10.26
CA ILE A 58 5.65 2.16 11.40
C ILE A 58 6.45 1.76 12.64
N ALA A 59 6.60 0.46 12.88
CA ALA A 59 7.40 -0.04 13.98
C ALA A 59 8.86 0.45 13.90
N PHE A 60 9.43 0.46 12.71
CA PHE A 60 10.76 1.01 12.49
C PHE A 60 10.81 2.51 12.81
N LEU A 61 9.83 3.27 12.30
CA LEU A 61 9.82 4.74 12.45
C LEU A 61 9.73 5.18 13.91
N VAL A 62 9.12 4.39 14.78
CA VAL A 62 9.01 4.71 16.21
C VAL A 62 10.11 4.05 17.03
N SER A 63 11.06 3.36 16.40
CA SER A 63 12.14 2.67 17.06
C SER A 63 13.40 3.53 17.17
N PRO A 64 14.33 3.21 18.08
CA PRO A 64 15.57 3.98 18.25
C PRO A 64 16.41 4.16 16.98
N PRO A 65 16.52 3.17 16.07
CA PRO A 65 17.26 3.37 14.82
C PRO A 65 16.74 4.51 13.95
N ALA A 66 15.46 4.88 14.05
CA ALA A 66 14.88 5.97 13.29
C ALA A 66 14.85 7.31 14.04
N ARG A 67 15.56 7.42 15.15
CA ARG A 67 15.48 8.60 16.04
C ARG A 67 15.97 9.90 15.41
N TRP A 68 16.68 9.83 14.30
CA TRP A 68 17.13 11.02 13.57
C TRP A 68 16.26 11.33 12.34
N MET A 69 15.16 10.60 12.16
CA MET A 69 14.24 10.81 11.05
C MET A 69 13.07 11.68 11.52
N THR A 70 12.86 12.79 10.83
CA THR A 70 11.68 13.62 11.05
C THR A 70 11.40 14.42 9.77
N GLY A 71 10.14 14.77 9.55
CA GLY A 71 9.75 15.56 8.39
C GLY A 71 9.78 14.79 7.08
N THR A 72 9.86 13.46 7.13
CA THR A 72 9.91 12.64 5.90
C THR A 72 8.51 12.21 5.47
N THR A 73 8.36 11.99 4.17
CA THR A 73 7.19 11.34 3.59
C THR A 73 7.68 10.07 2.92
N LEU A 74 7.21 8.93 3.40
CA LEU A 74 7.65 7.63 2.92
C LEU A 74 6.53 6.96 2.14
N ARG A 75 6.78 6.65 0.88
CA ARG A 75 5.85 5.95 0.02
C ARG A 75 6.16 4.46 0.05
N MET A 76 5.16 3.65 0.40
CA MET A 76 5.28 2.19 0.41
C MET A 76 4.10 1.63 -0.40
N ASP A 77 4.28 1.49 -1.70
CA ASP A 77 3.17 1.27 -2.63
C ASP A 77 3.43 0.18 -3.69
N GLY A 78 4.47 -0.61 -3.53
CA GLY A 78 4.80 -1.66 -4.49
C GLY A 78 5.11 -1.15 -5.88
N GLY A 79 5.42 0.14 -6.01
CA GLY A 79 5.75 0.76 -7.29
C GLY A 79 4.56 1.35 -8.03
N GLU A 80 3.41 1.54 -7.36
CA GLU A 80 2.23 2.14 -7.99
C GLU A 80 2.54 3.51 -8.58
N ILE A 81 3.24 4.35 -7.82
CA ILE A 81 3.69 5.65 -8.30
C ILE A 81 5.04 5.46 -8.99
N LYS A 82 5.13 5.89 -10.24
CA LYS A 82 6.32 5.64 -11.08
C LYS A 82 7.33 6.79 -11.07
N THR A 83 6.98 7.92 -10.49
CA THR A 83 7.89 9.06 -10.32
C THR A 83 8.64 8.96 -9.01
N VAL A 84 9.87 9.40 -9.01
CA VAL A 84 10.70 9.47 -7.80
C VAL A 84 10.85 10.90 -7.32
#